data_47382fb9fbc733a2ec6d2be74ec18874
#
_entry.id   47382fb9fbc733a2ec6d2be74ec18874
#
_cell.length_a   1.000
_cell.length_b   1.000
_cell.length_c   1.000
_cell.angle_alpha   90.00
_cell.angle_beta   90.00
_cell.angle_gamma   90.00
#
_symmetry.space_group_name_H-M   'P 1'
#
loop_
_entity.id
_entity.type
_entity.pdbx_description
1 polymer ?
#
loop_
_entity_poly.entity_id
_entity_poly.type
_entity_poly.pdbx_seq_one_letter_code
_entity_poly.pdbx_strand_id
1 'polypeptide(L)'
;MPLSAFQKYLQYGYYHYYQEDINGYGERVLQTFNTIIESDLPNVENIDFYSISRIKKLFYILSEMVPFTPNISQLSQIVDVTRISLMNYLQLLEKAHSVLLLKQKATGIRQMVKPEKIYLQNTNYSYALSAENPEIGNLRETFFFNQLKSTGEVTSASKADFTVNGQYTFEVGGKNKGHEQITGLNNAFLVLDNLEYGFGNKIPLWLFGMLY
;
A
#
# COMPACT_ATOMS: atom_id res chain seq x y z
N MET A 1 24.02 -7.73 6.93
CA MET A 1 23.09 -8.82 6.52
C MET A 1 21.86 -8.18 5.89
N PRO A 2 21.33 -8.73 4.77
CA PRO A 2 20.25 -8.09 4.01
C PRO A 2 18.96 -7.90 4.85
N LEU A 3 18.64 -8.83 5.74
CA LEU A 3 17.42 -8.75 6.56
C LEU A 3 17.42 -7.55 7.52
N SER A 4 18.55 -7.24 8.16
CA SER A 4 18.64 -6.07 9.06
C SER A 4 18.53 -4.76 8.29
N ALA A 5 19.15 -4.66 7.13
CA ALA A 5 19.02 -3.50 6.24
C ALA A 5 17.57 -3.35 5.74
N PHE A 6 16.91 -4.46 5.41
CA PHE A 6 15.52 -4.47 4.99
C PHE A 6 14.56 -3.98 6.09
N GLN A 7 14.74 -4.44 7.34
CA GLN A 7 13.93 -3.94 8.46
C GLN A 7 14.09 -2.43 8.66
N LYS A 8 15.32 -1.92 8.55
CA LYS A 8 15.56 -0.48 8.60
C LYS A 8 14.91 0.25 7.43
N TYR A 9 14.95 -0.32 6.22
CA TYR A 9 14.29 0.24 5.04
C TYR A 9 12.77 0.33 5.22
N LEU A 10 12.12 -0.70 5.74
CA LEU A 10 10.67 -0.67 6.00
C LEU A 10 10.26 0.51 6.88
N GLN A 11 11.11 0.89 7.83
CA GLN A 11 10.83 1.97 8.77
C GLN A 11 11.23 3.36 8.24
N TYR A 12 12.35 3.47 7.51
CA TYR A 12 12.98 4.76 7.18
C TYR A 12 13.38 4.92 5.71
N GLY A 13 13.31 3.86 4.89
CA GLY A 13 14.04 3.82 3.64
C GLY A 13 13.37 4.48 2.44
N TYR A 14 12.11 4.86 2.54
CA TYR A 14 11.37 5.39 1.39
C TYR A 14 11.77 6.83 1.04
N TYR A 15 12.03 7.66 2.06
CA TYR A 15 12.43 9.05 1.87
C TYR A 15 13.89 9.25 2.30
N HIS A 16 14.70 9.89 1.46
CA HIS A 16 16.13 10.05 1.68
C HIS A 16 16.49 10.93 2.90
N TYR A 17 15.60 11.81 3.33
CA TYR A 17 15.85 12.72 4.45
C TYR A 17 15.95 12.03 5.82
N TYR A 18 15.74 10.71 5.91
CA TYR A 18 16.03 9.96 7.14
C TYR A 18 17.50 10.03 7.56
N GLN A 19 18.40 10.29 6.61
CA GLN A 19 19.83 10.42 6.87
C GLN A 19 20.18 11.73 7.58
N GLU A 20 19.33 12.76 7.47
CA GLU A 20 19.52 14.07 8.08
C GLU A 20 19.07 14.08 9.55
N ASP A 21 17.91 13.51 9.83
CA ASP A 21 17.32 13.44 11.16
C ASP A 21 16.41 12.22 11.31
N ILE A 22 16.92 11.18 11.94
CA ILE A 22 16.16 9.95 12.17
C ILE A 22 15.08 10.12 13.25
N ASN A 23 15.28 11.01 14.23
CA ASN A 23 14.34 11.19 15.34
C ASN A 23 13.10 11.98 14.88
N GLY A 24 13.27 12.99 14.04
CA GLY A 24 12.19 13.77 13.44
C GLY A 24 11.61 13.15 12.15
N TYR A 25 12.07 11.97 11.74
CA TYR A 25 11.68 11.39 10.47
C TYR A 25 10.17 11.22 10.30
N GLY A 26 9.48 10.66 11.31
CA GLY A 26 8.02 10.46 11.26
C GLY A 26 7.24 11.75 11.06
N GLU A 27 7.62 12.81 11.79
CA GLU A 27 7.01 14.14 11.62
C GLU A 27 7.24 14.70 10.21
N ARG A 28 8.43 14.55 9.65
CA ARG A 28 8.73 14.98 8.27
C ARG A 28 7.93 14.19 7.22
N VAL A 29 7.70 12.90 7.44
CA VAL A 29 6.81 12.10 6.57
C VAL A 29 5.40 12.67 6.57
N LEU A 30 4.85 13.01 7.74
CA LEU A 30 3.53 13.64 7.86
C LEU A 30 3.48 15.06 7.30
N GLN A 31 4.53 15.84 7.47
CA GLN A 31 4.65 17.17 6.84
C GLN A 31 4.66 17.06 5.31
N THR A 32 5.38 16.08 4.76
CA THR A 32 5.38 15.80 3.32
C THR A 32 3.97 15.48 2.82
N PHE A 33 3.24 14.61 3.51
CA PHE A 33 1.84 14.32 3.21
C PHE A 33 0.96 15.59 3.25
N ASN A 34 1.07 16.38 4.31
CA ASN A 34 0.30 17.62 4.45
C ASN A 34 0.60 18.60 3.30
N THR A 35 1.86 18.78 2.92
CA THR A 35 2.25 19.64 1.80
C THR A 35 1.62 19.17 0.49
N ILE A 36 1.68 17.86 0.21
CA ILE A 36 1.07 17.28 -1.00
C ILE A 36 -0.44 17.55 -1.03
N ILE A 37 -1.15 17.32 0.07
CA ILE A 37 -2.63 17.44 0.10
C ILE A 37 -3.09 18.88 0.17
N GLU A 38 -2.39 19.75 0.88
CA GLU A 38 -2.81 21.16 1.11
C GLU A 38 -2.31 22.13 0.05
N SER A 39 -1.19 21.83 -0.60
CA SER A 39 -0.56 22.72 -1.58
C SER A 39 -0.52 22.13 -2.97
N ASP A 40 0.06 20.94 -3.16
CA ASP A 40 0.33 20.42 -4.49
C ASP A 40 -0.95 19.95 -5.17
N LEU A 41 -1.76 19.16 -4.47
CA LEU A 41 -2.98 18.57 -5.03
C LEU A 41 -4.02 19.63 -5.45
N PRO A 42 -4.33 20.67 -4.67
CA PRO A 42 -5.24 21.73 -5.08
C PRO A 42 -4.78 22.51 -6.31
N ASN A 43 -3.48 22.72 -6.46
CA ASN A 43 -2.91 23.42 -7.63
C ASN A 43 -3.09 22.62 -8.94
N VAL A 44 -3.17 21.30 -8.85
CA VAL A 44 -3.30 20.41 -10.03
C VAL A 44 -4.77 20.09 -10.32
N GLU A 45 -5.61 19.91 -9.32
CA GLU A 45 -6.95 19.31 -9.43
C GLU A 45 -8.11 20.30 -9.13
N ASN A 46 -7.83 21.56 -8.83
CA ASN A 46 -8.85 22.57 -8.50
C ASN A 46 -9.81 22.11 -7.36
N ILE A 47 -9.24 21.71 -6.23
CA ILE A 47 -9.97 21.15 -5.09
C ILE A 47 -10.28 22.27 -4.09
N ASP A 48 -11.54 22.34 -3.63
CA ASP A 48 -11.95 23.30 -2.62
C ASP A 48 -11.44 22.94 -1.20
N PHE A 49 -11.38 23.92 -0.32
CA PHE A 49 -10.86 23.75 1.05
C PHE A 49 -11.62 22.71 1.87
N TYR A 50 -12.94 22.59 1.66
CA TYR A 50 -13.76 21.58 2.34
C TYR A 50 -13.36 20.17 1.94
N SER A 51 -13.10 19.95 0.66
CA SER A 51 -12.65 18.66 0.12
C SER A 51 -11.27 18.29 0.66
N ILE A 52 -10.35 19.25 0.80
CA ILE A 52 -9.02 19.00 1.39
C ILE A 52 -9.15 18.44 2.82
N SER A 53 -9.97 19.07 3.66
CA SER A 53 -10.19 18.60 5.03
C SER A 53 -10.76 17.18 5.08
N ARG A 54 -11.70 16.84 4.20
CA ARG A 54 -12.29 15.51 4.10
C ARG A 54 -11.33 14.47 3.55
N ILE A 55 -10.48 14.82 2.58
CA ILE A 55 -9.42 13.96 2.06
C ILE A 55 -8.42 13.62 3.16
N LYS A 56 -8.00 14.61 3.96
CA LYS A 56 -7.13 14.38 5.13
C LYS A 56 -7.80 13.46 6.15
N LYS A 57 -9.05 13.76 6.52
CA LYS A 57 -9.83 12.90 7.43
C LYS A 57 -9.91 11.45 6.92
N LEU A 58 -10.19 11.27 5.62
CA LEU A 58 -10.21 9.95 4.99
C LEU A 58 -8.86 9.24 5.12
N PHE A 59 -7.76 9.92 4.83
CA PHE A 59 -6.42 9.34 4.92
C PHE A 59 -6.10 8.84 6.33
N TYR A 60 -6.38 9.63 7.38
CA TYR A 60 -6.16 9.22 8.76
C TYR A 60 -7.03 8.02 9.17
N ILE A 61 -8.30 7.99 8.75
CA ILE A 61 -9.18 6.84 8.99
C ILE A 61 -8.62 5.59 8.28
N LEU A 62 -8.17 5.73 7.04
CA LEU A 62 -7.56 4.63 6.31
C LEU A 62 -6.31 4.10 7.00
N SER A 63 -5.46 4.98 7.52
CA SER A 63 -4.20 4.58 8.16
C SER A 63 -4.37 3.68 9.39
N GLU A 64 -5.50 3.78 10.07
CA GLU A 64 -5.85 2.93 11.20
C GLU A 64 -6.40 1.56 10.79
N MET A 65 -6.88 1.42 9.55
CA MET A 65 -7.62 0.24 9.09
C MET A 65 -6.87 -0.63 8.08
N VAL A 66 -5.85 -0.08 7.39
CA VAL A 66 -5.18 -0.77 6.27
C VAL A 66 -4.26 -1.92 6.71
N PRO A 67 -4.09 -2.95 5.84
CA PRO A 67 -4.86 -3.20 4.62
C PRO A 67 -6.25 -3.76 4.95
N PHE A 68 -7.26 -3.29 4.26
CA PHE A 68 -8.63 -3.77 4.47
C PHE A 68 -9.47 -3.73 3.20
N THR A 69 -10.52 -4.55 3.17
CA THR A 69 -11.56 -4.50 2.13
C THR A 69 -12.55 -3.38 2.45
N PRO A 70 -12.59 -2.28 1.66
CA PRO A 70 -13.35 -1.10 2.03
C PRO A 70 -14.87 -1.32 1.95
N ASN A 71 -15.58 -0.90 2.97
CA ASN A 71 -17.02 -0.66 2.90
C ASN A 71 -17.26 0.80 2.50
N ILE A 72 -17.44 1.05 1.20
CA ILE A 72 -17.58 2.40 0.65
C ILE A 72 -18.75 3.16 1.26
N SER A 73 -19.86 2.46 1.57
CA SER A 73 -21.03 3.10 2.19
C SER A 73 -20.74 3.56 3.61
N GLN A 74 -20.08 2.74 4.41
CA GLN A 74 -19.72 3.07 5.78
C GLN A 74 -18.66 4.20 5.80
N LEU A 75 -17.63 4.10 4.98
CA LEU A 75 -16.62 5.16 4.89
C LEU A 75 -17.20 6.50 4.45
N SER A 76 -18.14 6.50 3.48
CA SER A 76 -18.79 7.73 3.03
C SER A 76 -19.59 8.41 4.14
N GLN A 77 -20.23 7.63 5.02
CA GLN A 77 -20.92 8.17 6.21
C GLN A 77 -19.94 8.74 7.24
N ILE A 78 -18.84 8.04 7.54
CA ILE A 78 -17.84 8.50 8.52
C ILE A 78 -17.16 9.80 8.06
N VAL A 79 -16.86 9.91 6.76
CA VAL A 79 -16.23 11.09 6.17
C VAL A 79 -17.25 12.21 5.89
N ASP A 80 -18.54 11.90 5.96
CA ASP A 80 -19.66 12.80 5.66
C ASP A 80 -19.63 13.32 4.21
N VAL A 81 -19.63 12.37 3.26
CA VAL A 81 -19.62 12.65 1.81
C VAL A 81 -20.47 11.63 1.06
N THR A 82 -20.79 11.92 -0.20
CA THR A 82 -21.42 10.93 -1.07
C THR A 82 -20.45 9.80 -1.43
N ARG A 83 -20.98 8.63 -1.83
CA ARG A 83 -20.14 7.52 -2.32
C ARG A 83 -19.29 7.91 -3.54
N ILE A 84 -19.83 8.76 -4.40
CA ILE A 84 -19.13 9.26 -5.59
C ILE A 84 -17.96 10.14 -5.16
N SER A 85 -18.20 11.09 -4.26
CA SER A 85 -17.12 11.95 -3.71
C SER A 85 -16.05 11.12 -3.00
N LEU A 86 -16.44 10.10 -2.22
CA LEU A 86 -15.49 9.21 -1.56
C LEU A 86 -14.58 8.49 -2.57
N MET A 87 -15.17 7.94 -3.65
CA MET A 87 -14.39 7.27 -4.70
C MET A 87 -13.43 8.23 -5.39
N ASN A 88 -13.85 9.47 -5.65
CA ASN A 88 -12.98 10.52 -6.18
C ASN A 88 -11.83 10.83 -5.20
N TYR A 89 -12.12 10.95 -3.90
CA TYR A 89 -11.07 11.20 -2.89
C TYR A 89 -10.06 10.06 -2.78
N LEU A 90 -10.50 8.80 -2.90
CA LEU A 90 -9.59 7.66 -2.98
C LEU A 90 -8.69 7.74 -4.22
N GLN A 91 -9.21 8.14 -5.36
CA GLN A 91 -8.41 8.33 -6.58
C GLN A 91 -7.43 9.49 -6.44
N LEU A 92 -7.83 10.59 -5.79
CA LEU A 92 -6.95 11.71 -5.51
C LEU A 92 -5.81 11.32 -4.57
N LEU A 93 -6.10 10.56 -3.51
CA LEU A 93 -5.08 10.00 -2.60
C LEU A 93 -4.14 9.03 -3.33
N GLU A 94 -4.66 8.20 -4.26
CA GLU A 94 -3.82 7.32 -5.08
C GLU A 94 -2.91 8.15 -6.01
N LYS A 95 -3.45 9.20 -6.67
CA LYS A 95 -2.70 10.11 -7.53
C LYS A 95 -1.66 10.93 -6.77
N ALA A 96 -1.98 11.30 -5.54
CA ALA A 96 -1.08 11.97 -4.60
C ALA A 96 -0.03 11.03 -3.96
N HIS A 97 0.06 9.78 -4.42
CA HIS A 97 0.97 8.78 -3.85
C HIS A 97 0.87 8.65 -2.32
N SER A 98 -0.36 8.71 -1.79
CA SER A 98 -0.62 8.55 -0.36
C SER A 98 -1.19 7.17 -0.02
N VAL A 99 -1.94 6.57 -0.96
CA VAL A 99 -2.50 5.21 -0.86
C VAL A 99 -2.27 4.41 -2.13
N LEU A 100 -2.39 3.10 -2.01
CA LEU A 100 -2.41 2.13 -3.11
C LEU A 100 -3.78 1.45 -3.14
N LEU A 101 -4.43 1.45 -4.29
CA LEU A 101 -5.73 0.82 -4.49
C LEU A 101 -5.55 -0.50 -5.26
N LEU A 102 -5.67 -1.63 -4.58
CA LEU A 102 -5.66 -2.94 -5.22
C LEU A 102 -7.03 -3.21 -5.84
N LYS A 103 -7.06 -3.42 -7.14
CA LYS A 103 -8.29 -3.64 -7.92
C LYS A 103 -8.35 -5.07 -8.43
N GLN A 104 -9.54 -5.58 -8.69
CA GLN A 104 -9.69 -6.81 -9.47
C GLN A 104 -9.31 -6.58 -10.93
N LYS A 105 -8.88 -7.63 -11.60
CA LYS A 105 -8.72 -7.59 -13.06
C LYS A 105 -10.08 -7.31 -13.70
N ALA A 106 -10.22 -6.10 -14.28
CA ALA A 106 -11.45 -5.69 -14.95
C ALA A 106 -11.33 -5.92 -16.45
N THR A 107 -12.39 -6.49 -17.04
CA THR A 107 -12.56 -6.56 -18.49
C THR A 107 -13.62 -5.53 -18.92
N GLY A 108 -13.26 -4.61 -19.82
CA GLY A 108 -14.18 -3.61 -20.39
C GLY A 108 -14.30 -2.30 -19.61
N ILE A 109 -15.42 -1.57 -19.82
CA ILE A 109 -15.67 -0.17 -19.38
C ILE A 109 -15.72 0.05 -17.85
N ARG A 110 -15.51 -0.97 -17.05
CA ARG A 110 -15.61 -0.90 -15.57
C ARG A 110 -14.35 -0.31 -14.91
N GLN A 111 -13.88 0.85 -15.35
CA GLN A 111 -12.70 1.50 -14.76
C GLN A 111 -12.95 2.13 -13.38
N MET A 112 -14.19 2.39 -12.98
CA MET A 112 -14.55 2.89 -11.64
C MET A 112 -14.97 1.76 -10.70
N VAL A 113 -14.16 0.70 -10.63
CA VAL A 113 -14.45 -0.41 -9.71
C VAL A 113 -13.97 -0.05 -8.31
N LYS A 114 -14.81 -0.33 -7.31
CA LYS A 114 -14.44 -0.31 -5.90
C LYS A 114 -13.13 -1.11 -5.72
N PRO A 115 -12.13 -0.58 -5.02
CA PRO A 115 -10.92 -1.35 -4.72
C PRO A 115 -11.25 -2.56 -3.83
N GLU A 116 -10.59 -3.68 -4.09
CA GLU A 116 -10.67 -4.88 -3.25
C GLU A 116 -9.99 -4.67 -1.90
N LYS A 117 -8.78 -4.11 -1.93
CA LYS A 117 -8.05 -3.72 -0.74
C LYS A 117 -7.46 -2.32 -0.92
N ILE A 118 -7.31 -1.60 0.19
CA ILE A 118 -6.62 -0.32 0.27
C ILE A 118 -5.39 -0.52 1.15
N TYR A 119 -4.26 0.06 0.73
CA TYR A 119 -2.99 0.09 1.46
C TYR A 119 -2.50 1.54 1.56
N LEU A 120 -1.67 1.84 2.54
CA LEU A 120 -0.87 3.06 2.49
C LEU A 120 0.15 2.96 1.35
N GLN A 121 0.60 4.10 0.82
CA GLN A 121 1.57 4.13 -0.28
C GLN A 121 2.84 3.35 0.04
N ASN A 122 3.33 3.47 1.27
CA ASN A 122 4.54 2.81 1.72
C ASN A 122 4.51 2.54 3.23
N THR A 123 5.43 1.71 3.70
CA THR A 123 5.52 1.31 5.10
C THR A 123 5.93 2.44 6.04
N ASN A 124 6.62 3.49 5.54
CA ASN A 124 7.01 4.62 6.38
C ASN A 124 5.80 5.42 6.87
N TYR A 125 4.72 5.52 6.07
CA TYR A 125 3.44 6.07 6.55
C TYR A 125 2.86 5.22 7.69
N SER A 126 2.94 3.89 7.60
CA SER A 126 2.47 3.02 8.66
C SER A 126 3.19 3.30 10.00
N TYR A 127 4.51 3.46 9.95
CA TYR A 127 5.29 3.80 11.14
C TYR A 127 5.06 5.25 11.64
N ALA A 128 4.89 6.22 10.74
CA ALA A 128 4.68 7.62 11.11
C ALA A 128 3.29 7.87 11.72
N LEU A 129 2.28 7.06 11.36
CA LEU A 129 0.89 7.24 11.80
C LEU A 129 0.49 6.31 12.95
N SER A 130 1.20 5.21 13.16
CA SER A 130 0.91 4.29 14.27
C SER A 130 1.39 4.84 15.61
N ALA A 131 0.51 4.80 16.62
CA ALA A 131 0.90 5.06 18.01
C ALA A 131 1.75 3.91 18.59
N GLU A 132 1.63 2.71 18.03
CA GLU A 132 2.37 1.50 18.36
C GLU A 132 3.08 0.97 17.12
N ASN A 133 3.80 -0.15 17.25
CA ASN A 133 4.40 -0.78 16.07
C ASN A 133 3.31 -1.28 15.11
N PRO A 134 3.41 -0.96 13.82
CA PRO A 134 2.45 -1.43 12.81
C PRO A 134 2.40 -2.97 12.76
N GLU A 135 1.24 -3.51 12.39
CA GLU A 135 1.05 -4.94 12.21
C GLU A 135 1.95 -5.45 11.06
N ILE A 136 2.74 -6.48 11.33
CA ILE A 136 3.82 -6.92 10.44
C ILE A 136 3.29 -7.54 9.12
N GLY A 137 2.11 -8.16 9.12
CA GLY A 137 1.47 -8.66 7.90
C GLY A 137 1.14 -7.52 6.94
N ASN A 138 0.61 -6.43 7.50
CA ASN A 138 0.28 -5.21 6.76
C ASN A 138 1.51 -4.56 6.12
N LEU A 139 2.63 -4.51 6.85
CA LEU A 139 3.89 -4.00 6.32
C LEU A 139 4.40 -4.81 5.14
N ARG A 140 4.30 -6.15 5.22
CA ARG A 140 4.75 -7.06 4.15
C ARG A 140 3.96 -6.85 2.85
N GLU A 141 2.63 -6.86 2.96
CA GLU A 141 1.76 -6.66 1.78
C GLU A 141 1.92 -5.25 1.21
N THR A 142 1.97 -4.22 2.07
CA THR A 142 2.18 -2.82 1.65
C THR A 142 3.51 -2.66 0.90
N PHE A 143 4.62 -3.17 1.46
CA PHE A 143 5.91 -3.13 0.80
C PHE A 143 5.88 -3.85 -0.55
N PHE A 144 5.38 -5.08 -0.58
CA PHE A 144 5.32 -5.88 -1.79
C PHE A 144 4.52 -5.19 -2.90
N PHE A 145 3.33 -4.69 -2.59
CA PHE A 145 2.49 -3.99 -3.56
C PHE A 145 3.15 -2.70 -4.06
N ASN A 146 3.74 -1.91 -3.15
CA ASN A 146 4.46 -0.69 -3.52
C ASN A 146 5.58 -0.97 -4.54
N GLN A 147 6.41 -1.98 -4.29
CA GLN A 147 7.53 -2.31 -5.18
C GLN A 147 7.05 -2.81 -6.55
N LEU A 148 6.01 -3.61 -6.60
CA LEU A 148 5.50 -4.18 -7.86
C LEU A 148 4.74 -3.20 -8.73
N LYS A 149 4.14 -2.16 -8.16
CA LYS A 149 3.30 -1.21 -8.92
C LYS A 149 4.06 -0.53 -10.07
N SER A 150 5.38 -0.37 -9.95
CA SER A 150 6.23 0.19 -11.00
C SER A 150 6.58 -0.81 -12.12
N THR A 151 6.41 -2.12 -11.88
CA THR A 151 6.87 -3.18 -12.80
C THR A 151 5.77 -3.69 -13.74
N GLY A 152 4.50 -3.37 -13.47
CA GLY A 152 3.39 -3.82 -14.30
C GLY A 152 2.02 -3.69 -13.64
N GLU A 153 1.02 -4.33 -14.26
CA GLU A 153 -0.33 -4.38 -13.72
C GLU A 153 -0.41 -5.33 -12.52
N VAL A 154 -0.74 -4.79 -11.36
CA VAL A 154 -0.96 -5.57 -10.13
C VAL A 154 -2.45 -5.58 -9.80
N THR A 155 -3.02 -6.77 -9.67
CA THR A 155 -4.44 -6.98 -9.34
C THR A 155 -4.58 -7.96 -8.18
N SER A 156 -5.77 -7.96 -7.55
CA SER A 156 -6.07 -8.97 -6.53
C SER A 156 -6.16 -10.36 -7.15
N ALA A 157 -5.64 -11.37 -6.44
CA ALA A 157 -5.78 -12.75 -6.81
C ALA A 157 -7.01 -13.39 -6.15
N SER A 158 -7.59 -14.43 -6.76
CA SER A 158 -8.76 -15.12 -6.21
C SER A 158 -8.43 -16.05 -5.03
N LYS A 159 -7.21 -16.55 -4.95
CA LYS A 159 -6.76 -17.53 -3.94
C LYS A 159 -5.51 -17.10 -3.18
N ALA A 160 -4.88 -16.00 -3.59
CA ALA A 160 -3.66 -15.46 -3.01
C ALA A 160 -3.79 -13.93 -2.87
N ASP A 161 -2.72 -13.24 -2.49
CA ASP A 161 -2.78 -11.79 -2.29
C ASP A 161 -2.77 -11.03 -3.61
N PHE A 162 -1.86 -11.33 -4.53
CA PHE A 162 -1.60 -10.53 -5.73
C PHE A 162 -1.45 -11.36 -7.00
N THR A 163 -1.91 -10.80 -8.12
CA THR A 163 -1.57 -11.27 -9.47
C THR A 163 -0.87 -10.13 -10.23
N VAL A 164 0.24 -10.45 -10.90
CA VAL A 164 1.04 -9.49 -11.68
C VAL A 164 0.95 -9.85 -13.15
N ASN A 165 0.59 -8.86 -13.98
CA ASN A 165 0.42 -8.98 -15.43
C ASN A 165 -0.54 -10.12 -15.85
N GLY A 166 -1.44 -10.53 -14.95
CA GLY A 166 -2.35 -11.65 -15.17
C GLY A 166 -1.66 -13.02 -15.33
N GLN A 167 -0.37 -13.11 -15.01
CA GLN A 167 0.48 -14.29 -15.28
C GLN A 167 1.09 -14.89 -14.01
N TYR A 168 1.56 -14.06 -13.08
CA TYR A 168 2.25 -14.50 -11.88
C TYR A 168 1.38 -14.26 -10.66
N THR A 169 1.24 -15.27 -9.81
CA THR A 169 0.47 -15.19 -8.56
C THR A 169 1.41 -15.21 -7.36
N PHE A 170 1.17 -14.31 -6.40
CA PHE A 170 2.00 -14.17 -5.23
C PHE A 170 1.17 -14.21 -3.95
N GLU A 171 1.64 -15.00 -3.00
CA GLU A 171 1.15 -15.05 -1.62
C GLU A 171 2.25 -14.52 -0.71
N VAL A 172 1.96 -13.49 0.07
CA VAL A 172 2.92 -12.78 0.93
C VAL A 172 2.76 -13.25 2.37
N GLY A 173 3.86 -13.48 3.07
CA GLY A 173 3.76 -13.91 4.45
C GLY A 173 5.07 -13.95 5.23
N GLY A 174 4.97 -14.44 6.46
CA GLY A 174 6.13 -14.72 7.29
C GLY A 174 6.84 -16.02 6.90
N LYS A 175 8.02 -16.27 7.47
CA LYS A 175 8.87 -17.43 7.18
C LYS A 175 8.15 -18.79 7.18
N ASN A 176 7.13 -18.92 8.02
CA ASN A 176 6.38 -20.18 8.21
C ASN A 176 5.07 -20.25 7.41
N LYS A 177 4.82 -19.31 6.49
CA LYS A 177 3.62 -19.34 5.65
C LYS A 177 3.57 -20.60 4.81
N GLY A 178 2.43 -21.29 4.85
CA GLY A 178 2.19 -22.53 4.10
C GLY A 178 1.89 -22.30 2.62
N HIS A 179 1.77 -23.39 1.87
CA HIS A 179 1.53 -23.39 0.42
C HIS A 179 0.02 -23.51 0.06
N GLU A 180 -0.86 -23.64 1.03
CA GLU A 180 -2.27 -24.06 0.82
C GLU A 180 -2.98 -23.16 -0.20
N GLN A 181 -2.77 -21.85 -0.12
CA GLN A 181 -3.45 -20.87 -0.98
C GLN A 181 -2.98 -20.91 -2.45
N ILE A 182 -1.74 -21.31 -2.69
CA ILE A 182 -1.17 -21.36 -4.05
C ILE A 182 -1.06 -22.78 -4.62
N THR A 183 -1.51 -23.80 -3.87
CA THR A 183 -1.44 -25.19 -4.32
C THR A 183 -2.25 -25.40 -5.61
N GLY A 184 -1.62 -26.01 -6.60
CA GLY A 184 -2.24 -26.28 -7.91
C GLY A 184 -2.31 -25.08 -8.85
N LEU A 185 -1.76 -23.92 -8.48
CA LEU A 185 -1.64 -22.77 -9.36
C LEU A 185 -0.32 -22.80 -10.14
N ASN A 186 -0.38 -22.50 -11.43
CA ASN A 186 0.81 -22.30 -12.25
C ASN A 186 1.40 -20.90 -11.97
N ASN A 187 2.74 -20.76 -12.07
CA ASN A 187 3.45 -19.50 -11.86
C ASN A 187 3.10 -18.83 -10.51
N ALA A 188 2.95 -19.65 -9.46
CA ALA A 188 2.58 -19.17 -8.13
C ALA A 188 3.77 -19.26 -7.17
N PHE A 189 3.99 -18.20 -6.40
CA PHE A 189 5.15 -17.99 -5.55
C PHE A 189 4.74 -17.59 -4.14
N LEU A 190 5.49 -18.07 -3.15
CA LEU A 190 5.46 -17.58 -1.78
C LEU A 190 6.53 -16.50 -1.60
N VAL A 191 6.11 -15.30 -1.21
CA VAL A 191 7.01 -14.19 -0.89
C VAL A 191 7.14 -14.10 0.62
N LEU A 192 8.30 -14.47 1.14
CA LEU A 192 8.48 -14.71 2.56
C LEU A 192 9.41 -13.68 3.20
N ASP A 193 8.92 -13.05 4.26
CA ASP A 193 9.73 -12.24 5.17
C ASP A 193 10.60 -13.15 6.06
N ASN A 194 11.74 -12.60 6.53
CA ASN A 194 12.72 -13.33 7.32
C ASN A 194 13.32 -14.57 6.62
N LEU A 195 13.28 -14.61 5.31
CA LEU A 195 13.97 -15.55 4.45
C LEU A 195 15.17 -14.87 3.80
N GLU A 196 16.38 -15.40 3.99
CA GLU A 196 17.61 -14.82 3.44
C GLU A 196 17.86 -15.26 2.00
N TYR A 197 17.61 -16.53 1.70
CA TYR A 197 17.83 -17.13 0.38
C TYR A 197 16.57 -17.82 -0.12
N GLY A 198 16.24 -17.60 -1.40
CA GLY A 198 15.12 -18.26 -2.05
C GLY A 198 15.42 -19.70 -2.44
N PHE A 199 14.39 -20.52 -2.53
CA PHE A 199 14.47 -21.89 -3.06
C PHE A 199 13.12 -22.36 -3.60
N GLY A 200 13.13 -23.06 -4.72
CA GLY A 200 11.90 -23.50 -5.40
C GLY A 200 11.04 -22.29 -5.78
N ASN A 201 9.80 -22.27 -5.32
CA ASN A 201 8.86 -21.14 -5.51
C ASN A 201 8.80 -20.17 -4.32
N LYS A 202 9.76 -20.23 -3.39
CA LYS A 202 9.88 -19.32 -2.25
C LYS A 202 10.88 -18.21 -2.57
N ILE A 203 10.42 -16.97 -2.54
CA ILE A 203 11.20 -15.79 -2.85
C ILE A 203 11.32 -14.93 -1.57
N PRO A 204 12.52 -14.50 -1.17
CA PRO A 204 12.68 -13.55 -0.08
C PRO A 204 11.99 -12.22 -0.37
N LEU A 205 11.20 -11.71 0.58
CA LEU A 205 10.47 -10.45 0.42
C LEU A 205 11.41 -9.27 0.13
N TRP A 206 12.57 -9.21 0.78
CA TRP A 206 13.55 -8.11 0.62
C TRP A 206 14.08 -7.97 -0.81
N LEU A 207 14.09 -9.04 -1.62
CA LEU A 207 14.55 -8.99 -3.01
C LEU A 207 13.70 -8.07 -3.88
N PHE A 208 12.42 -7.90 -3.55
CA PHE A 208 11.53 -7.01 -4.29
C PHE A 208 11.91 -5.52 -4.15
N GLY A 209 12.68 -5.16 -3.14
CA GLY A 209 13.28 -3.83 -3.01
C GLY A 209 14.38 -3.52 -4.04
N MET A 210 14.72 -4.46 -4.93
CA MET A 210 15.74 -4.29 -5.99
C MET A 210 15.12 -4.16 -7.40
N LEU A 211 13.79 -3.95 -7.50
CA LEU A 211 13.07 -3.92 -8.77
C LEU A 211 13.13 -2.58 -9.53
N TYR A 212 13.89 -1.58 -9.09
CA TYR A 212 14.09 -0.28 -9.77
C TYR A 212 15.53 0.07 -9.96
#